data_623605cddeb2e231ab9f462bbb7ed5c8
#
_entry.id   623605cddeb2e231ab9f462bbb7ed5c8
#
_cell.length_a   1.000
_cell.length_b   1.000
_cell.length_c   1.000
_cell.angle_alpha   90.00
_cell.angle_beta   90.00
_cell.angle_gamma   90.00
#
_symmetry.space_group_name_H-M   'P 1'
#
loop_
_entity.id
_entity.type
_entity.pdbx_description
1 polymer ?
#
loop_
_entity_poly.entity_id
_entity_poly.type
_entity_poly.pdbx_seq_one_letter_code
_entity_poly.pdbx_strand_id
1 'polypeptide(L)'
;MKISCIQMNVKLGQPLENHREAEQLIRKAALEKPDVILLPELWDVGFFPKENLKELADADCKRVISHIGALARELGINIVAGSVACLRGNQVYNTACVFDREGTLIAQYDKTHLFSPMGEDDYFAKGHHICRFQMDGHDVGILICYDIRFPELTRAMTVPGLELLFMVSQWPDVRVPHLRVLTQARAIENQMYLACCNACGRAGETQYGGNSSVIDPWGNVLALGGENQEIVTADCDFSVTEKIRQSMHIFSDRRPDIY
;
A
#
# COMPACT_ATOMS: atom_id res chain seq x y z
N MET A 1 4.11 -7.01 15.46
CA MET A 1 3.16 -6.02 14.87
C MET A 1 2.04 -6.79 14.18
N LYS A 2 0.79 -6.52 14.57
CA LYS A 2 -0.40 -7.10 13.90
C LYS A 2 -0.85 -6.19 12.77
N ILE A 3 -0.93 -6.72 11.55
CA ILE A 3 -1.26 -5.97 10.34
C ILE A 3 -2.60 -6.44 9.79
N SER A 4 -3.51 -5.53 9.47
CA SER A 4 -4.79 -5.83 8.82
C SER A 4 -4.90 -5.11 7.48
N CYS A 5 -4.97 -5.85 6.37
CA CYS A 5 -5.21 -5.33 5.04
C CYS A 5 -6.71 -5.38 4.75
N ILE A 6 -7.31 -4.24 4.46
CA ILE A 6 -8.72 -4.14 4.06
C ILE A 6 -8.82 -4.33 2.54
N GLN A 7 -9.14 -5.54 2.13
CA GLN A 7 -9.43 -5.88 0.73
C GLN A 7 -10.83 -5.37 0.36
N MET A 8 -10.88 -4.17 -0.17
CA MET A 8 -12.10 -3.42 -0.39
C MET A 8 -12.61 -3.54 -1.84
N ASN A 9 -13.93 -3.63 -2.01
CA ASN A 9 -14.58 -3.47 -3.30
C ASN A 9 -14.78 -1.97 -3.58
N VAL A 10 -13.95 -1.42 -4.46
CA VAL A 10 -13.92 0.02 -4.75
C VAL A 10 -14.89 0.38 -5.88
N LYS A 11 -15.76 1.36 -5.64
CA LYS A 11 -16.74 1.85 -6.63
C LYS A 11 -16.14 2.97 -7.46
N LEU A 12 -16.08 2.78 -8.78
CA LEU A 12 -15.52 3.76 -9.70
C LEU A 12 -16.31 5.08 -9.69
N GLY A 13 -15.62 6.19 -9.48
CA GLY A 13 -16.18 7.55 -9.51
C GLY A 13 -17.15 7.89 -8.36
N GLN A 14 -17.13 7.13 -7.25
CA GLN A 14 -18.06 7.32 -6.14
C GLN A 14 -17.34 7.60 -4.80
N PRO A 15 -16.62 8.73 -4.67
CA PRO A 15 -15.77 8.98 -3.51
C PRO A 15 -16.53 9.00 -2.18
N LEU A 16 -17.74 9.54 -2.13
CA LEU A 16 -18.51 9.61 -0.88
C LEU A 16 -18.93 8.22 -0.38
N GLU A 17 -19.30 7.31 -1.29
CA GLU A 17 -19.63 5.93 -0.92
C GLU A 17 -18.39 5.17 -0.49
N ASN A 18 -17.31 5.32 -1.24
CA ASN A 18 -16.04 4.67 -0.93
C ASN A 18 -15.50 5.12 0.44
N HIS A 19 -15.59 6.40 0.78
CA HIS A 19 -15.21 6.89 2.11
C HIS A 19 -16.05 6.29 3.24
N ARG A 20 -17.37 6.15 3.05
CA ARG A 20 -18.26 5.50 4.03
C ARG A 20 -17.93 4.02 4.21
N GLU A 21 -17.72 3.32 3.10
CA GLU A 21 -17.36 1.90 3.12
C GLU A 21 -15.99 1.69 3.80
N ALA A 22 -15.00 2.52 3.46
CA ALA A 22 -13.68 2.46 4.08
C ALA A 22 -13.76 2.68 5.61
N GLU A 23 -14.52 3.67 6.08
CA GLU A 23 -14.72 3.90 7.51
C GLU A 23 -15.34 2.69 8.20
N GLN A 24 -16.39 2.08 7.62
CA GLN A 24 -17.05 0.90 8.20
C GLN A 24 -16.06 -0.28 8.30
N LEU A 25 -15.26 -0.49 7.26
CA LEU A 25 -14.27 -1.57 7.23
C LEU A 25 -13.10 -1.31 8.19
N ILE A 26 -12.64 -0.06 8.32
CA ILE A 26 -11.63 0.32 9.32
C ILE A 26 -12.15 0.03 10.74
N ARG A 27 -13.36 0.48 11.07
CA ARG A 27 -13.97 0.22 12.37
C ARG A 27 -14.15 -1.27 12.64
N LYS A 28 -14.50 -2.05 11.63
CA LYS A 28 -14.59 -3.51 11.72
C LYS A 28 -13.22 -4.15 11.96
N ALA A 29 -12.18 -3.74 11.21
CA ALA A 29 -10.82 -4.22 11.39
C ALA A 29 -10.27 -3.89 12.79
N ALA A 30 -10.59 -2.71 13.32
CA ALA A 30 -10.15 -2.26 14.64
C ALA A 30 -10.63 -3.15 15.81
N LEU A 31 -11.71 -3.93 15.63
CA LEU A 31 -12.19 -4.88 16.64
C LEU A 31 -11.16 -5.97 16.96
N GLU A 32 -10.31 -6.33 16.00
CA GLU A 32 -9.22 -7.29 16.18
C GLU A 32 -7.94 -6.66 16.77
N LYS A 33 -8.00 -5.36 17.09
CA LYS A 33 -6.91 -4.57 17.68
C LYS A 33 -5.57 -4.73 16.93
N PRO A 34 -5.54 -4.46 15.61
CA PRO A 34 -4.28 -4.45 14.88
C PRO A 34 -3.43 -3.25 15.28
N ASP A 35 -2.12 -3.34 15.04
CA ASP A 35 -1.19 -2.22 15.21
C ASP A 35 -1.28 -1.26 14.01
N VAL A 36 -1.58 -1.80 12.82
CA VAL A 36 -1.73 -1.03 11.60
C VAL A 36 -2.82 -1.61 10.69
N ILE A 37 -3.59 -0.72 10.08
CA ILE A 37 -4.62 -1.03 9.08
C ILE A 37 -4.18 -0.44 7.74
N LEU A 38 -4.33 -1.21 6.63
CA LEU A 38 -4.04 -0.79 5.26
C LEU A 38 -5.31 -0.72 4.44
N LEU A 39 -5.45 0.35 3.64
CA LEU A 39 -6.42 0.48 2.54
C LEU A 39 -5.74 0.26 1.18
N PRO A 40 -6.48 -0.07 0.11
CA PRO A 40 -5.91 -0.30 -1.21
C PRO A 40 -5.56 1.01 -1.97
N GLU A 41 -5.08 0.88 -3.21
CA GLU A 41 -4.77 1.99 -4.12
C GLU A 41 -6.06 2.69 -4.59
N LEU A 42 -6.02 4.03 -4.76
CA LEU A 42 -7.10 4.87 -5.32
C LEU A 42 -8.50 4.48 -4.82
N TRP A 43 -8.57 4.07 -3.56
CA TRP A 43 -9.82 3.57 -2.98
C TRP A 43 -10.92 4.63 -2.92
N ASP A 44 -10.55 5.90 -2.99
CA ASP A 44 -11.50 7.01 -2.98
C ASP A 44 -12.28 7.12 -4.29
N VAL A 45 -11.62 7.07 -5.45
CA VAL A 45 -12.24 7.29 -6.77
C VAL A 45 -12.27 6.04 -7.65
N GLY A 46 -11.55 4.99 -7.29
CA GLY A 46 -11.32 3.80 -8.15
C GLY A 46 -10.22 4.06 -9.17
N PHE A 47 -9.81 3.03 -9.89
CA PHE A 47 -8.70 3.09 -10.86
C PHE A 47 -9.23 3.39 -12.28
N PHE A 48 -9.30 4.52 -12.69
CA PHE A 48 -9.58 5.90 -12.31
C PHE A 48 -10.68 6.43 -13.25
N PRO A 49 -11.59 7.31 -12.82
CA PRO A 49 -12.67 7.84 -13.66
C PRO A 49 -12.11 8.90 -14.61
N LYS A 50 -11.81 8.51 -15.87
CA LYS A 50 -11.09 9.34 -16.85
C LYS A 50 -11.75 10.68 -17.14
N GLU A 51 -13.08 10.71 -17.20
CA GLU A 51 -13.84 11.90 -17.63
C GLU A 51 -13.85 13.03 -16.59
N ASN A 52 -13.85 12.70 -15.30
CA ASN A 52 -14.05 13.65 -14.21
C ASN A 52 -13.05 13.48 -13.06
N LEU A 53 -11.88 12.89 -13.31
CA LEU A 53 -10.87 12.61 -12.29
C LEU A 53 -10.50 13.87 -11.48
N LYS A 54 -10.24 15.01 -12.14
CA LYS A 54 -9.85 16.25 -11.46
C LYS A 54 -10.94 16.81 -10.53
N GLU A 55 -12.19 16.64 -10.91
CA GLU A 55 -13.34 17.11 -10.13
C GLU A 55 -13.55 16.27 -8.87
N LEU A 56 -13.27 14.96 -8.96
CA LEU A 56 -13.42 14.01 -7.88
C LEU A 56 -12.20 13.96 -6.96
N ALA A 57 -11.02 14.36 -7.46
CA ALA A 57 -9.77 14.30 -6.73
C ALA A 57 -9.82 15.13 -5.43
N ASP A 58 -9.09 14.66 -4.43
CA ASP A 58 -8.99 15.31 -3.12
C ASP A 58 -7.96 16.45 -3.18
N ALA A 59 -8.42 17.69 -2.99
CA ALA A 59 -7.56 18.87 -3.02
C ALA A 59 -6.55 18.82 -1.86
N ASP A 60 -5.25 18.76 -2.20
CA ASP A 60 -4.13 18.65 -1.26
C ASP A 60 -4.28 17.50 -0.25
N CYS A 61 -4.98 16.42 -0.63
CA CYS A 61 -5.32 15.29 0.25
C CYS A 61 -6.09 15.69 1.53
N LYS A 62 -6.77 16.83 1.53
CA LYS A 62 -7.42 17.39 2.76
C LYS A 62 -8.52 16.49 3.31
N ARG A 63 -9.30 15.85 2.42
CA ARG A 63 -10.38 14.96 2.83
C ARG A 63 -9.83 13.70 3.53
N VAL A 64 -8.84 13.05 2.93
CA VAL A 64 -8.23 11.85 3.54
C VAL A 64 -7.51 12.23 4.83
N ILE A 65 -6.78 13.36 4.87
CA ILE A 65 -6.07 13.82 6.07
C ILE A 65 -7.05 14.07 7.21
N SER A 66 -8.15 14.80 6.97
CA SER A 66 -9.12 15.10 8.02
C SER A 66 -9.89 13.86 8.47
N HIS A 67 -10.34 13.01 7.52
CA HIS A 67 -11.20 11.87 7.83
C HIS A 67 -10.41 10.69 8.41
N ILE A 68 -9.38 10.22 7.69
CA ILE A 68 -8.63 9.04 8.13
C ILE A 68 -7.71 9.36 9.30
N GLY A 69 -7.13 10.57 9.35
CA GLY A 69 -6.36 11.03 10.52
C GLY A 69 -7.23 11.11 11.78
N ALA A 70 -8.49 11.56 11.67
CA ALA A 70 -9.41 11.53 12.82
C ALA A 70 -9.74 10.10 13.26
N LEU A 71 -9.95 9.16 12.33
CA LEU A 71 -10.18 7.75 12.63
C LEU A 71 -8.96 7.08 13.30
N ALA A 72 -7.75 7.35 12.80
CA ALA A 72 -6.52 6.83 13.39
C ALA A 72 -6.40 7.25 14.86
N ARG A 73 -6.63 8.54 15.14
CA ARG A 73 -6.63 9.09 16.52
C ARG A 73 -7.73 8.49 17.37
N GLU A 74 -8.96 8.42 16.87
CA GLU A 74 -10.11 7.89 17.60
C GLU A 74 -9.89 6.43 18.01
N LEU A 75 -9.34 5.63 17.11
CA LEU A 75 -9.13 4.20 17.30
C LEU A 75 -7.79 3.87 17.98
N GLY A 76 -6.82 4.81 18.01
CA GLY A 76 -5.47 4.60 18.54
C GLY A 76 -4.66 3.58 17.71
N ILE A 77 -4.87 3.56 16.38
CA ILE A 77 -4.29 2.58 15.46
C ILE A 77 -3.58 3.33 14.32
N ASN A 78 -2.39 2.88 13.91
CA ASN A 78 -1.74 3.41 12.71
C ASN A 78 -2.57 3.07 11.47
N ILE A 79 -2.71 4.00 10.53
CA ILE A 79 -3.44 3.73 9.29
C ILE A 79 -2.59 4.11 8.07
N VAL A 80 -2.24 3.12 7.27
CA VAL A 80 -1.79 3.31 5.89
C VAL A 80 -3.06 3.49 5.06
N ALA A 81 -3.41 4.75 4.77
CA ALA A 81 -4.67 5.12 4.13
C ALA A 81 -4.71 4.79 2.62
N GLY A 82 -4.04 3.72 2.21
CA GLY A 82 -3.95 3.37 0.80
C GLY A 82 -3.40 4.50 -0.03
N SER A 83 -3.93 4.67 -1.25
CA SER A 83 -3.70 5.90 -2.00
C SER A 83 -5.01 6.51 -2.48
N VAL A 84 -4.97 7.81 -2.74
CA VAL A 84 -6.09 8.63 -3.22
C VAL A 84 -5.66 9.46 -4.43
N ALA A 85 -6.63 9.90 -5.23
CA ALA A 85 -6.39 10.89 -6.27
C ALA A 85 -6.22 12.26 -5.62
N CYS A 86 -4.99 12.77 -5.53
CA CYS A 86 -4.64 14.02 -4.88
C CYS A 86 -4.41 15.14 -5.90
N LEU A 87 -5.25 16.17 -5.89
CA LEU A 87 -5.09 17.34 -6.75
C LEU A 87 -4.19 18.39 -6.07
N ARG A 88 -3.03 18.69 -6.68
CA ARG A 88 -2.13 19.77 -6.26
C ARG A 88 -1.90 20.74 -7.43
N GLY A 89 -2.30 21.99 -7.25
CA GLY A 89 -2.32 22.95 -8.35
C GLY A 89 -3.21 22.47 -9.49
N ASN A 90 -2.64 22.17 -10.67
CA ASN A 90 -3.39 21.66 -11.83
C ASN A 90 -3.09 20.18 -12.16
N GLN A 91 -2.34 19.49 -11.31
CA GLN A 91 -1.92 18.11 -11.52
C GLN A 91 -2.55 17.19 -10.49
N VAL A 92 -2.97 15.98 -10.92
CA VAL A 92 -3.44 14.93 -10.04
C VAL A 92 -2.31 13.94 -9.82
N TYR A 93 -2.13 13.50 -8.58
CA TYR A 93 -1.16 12.49 -8.17
C TYR A 93 -1.89 11.29 -7.57
N ASN A 94 -1.36 10.10 -7.78
CA ASN A 94 -1.76 8.90 -7.05
C ASN A 94 -0.95 8.87 -5.76
N THR A 95 -1.54 9.36 -4.65
CA THR A 95 -0.83 9.70 -3.41
C THR A 95 -1.24 8.79 -2.27
N ALA A 96 -0.27 8.07 -1.70
CA ALA A 96 -0.46 7.36 -0.44
C ALA A 96 -0.24 8.30 0.75
N CYS A 97 -1.07 8.12 1.79
CA CYS A 97 -0.99 8.85 3.05
C CYS A 97 -0.88 7.87 4.22
N VAL A 98 -0.02 8.16 5.19
CA VAL A 98 0.18 7.31 6.37
C VAL A 98 -0.01 8.13 7.64
N PHE A 99 -0.81 7.62 8.56
CA PHE A 99 -1.13 8.26 9.83
C PHE A 99 -0.66 7.39 11.00
N ASP A 100 -0.09 8.03 12.02
CA ASP A 100 0.20 7.40 13.30
C ASP A 100 -1.06 7.26 14.17
N ARG A 101 -0.91 6.66 15.36
CA ARG A 101 -1.99 6.44 16.34
C ARG A 101 -2.59 7.72 16.88
N GLU A 102 -1.86 8.84 16.82
CA GLU A 102 -2.29 10.19 17.20
C GLU A 102 -3.03 10.90 16.06
N GLY A 103 -3.12 10.27 14.88
CA GLY A 103 -3.73 10.82 13.68
C GLY A 103 -2.86 11.85 12.97
N THR A 104 -1.56 11.86 13.26
CA THR A 104 -0.58 12.72 12.58
C THR A 104 -0.21 12.11 11.24
N LEU A 105 -0.18 12.90 10.18
CA LEU A 105 0.32 12.48 8.89
C LEU A 105 1.86 12.35 8.97
N ILE A 106 2.37 11.11 9.01
CA ILE A 106 3.80 10.81 9.17
C ILE A 106 4.52 10.54 7.85
N ALA A 107 3.79 10.20 6.78
CA ALA A 107 4.35 10.01 5.45
C ALA A 107 3.33 10.28 4.34
N GLN A 108 3.82 10.80 3.22
CA GLN A 108 3.12 10.86 1.93
C GLN A 108 4.04 10.34 0.83
N TYR A 109 3.45 9.63 -0.13
CA TYR A 109 4.17 9.08 -1.27
C TYR A 109 3.35 9.21 -2.55
N ASP A 110 3.89 9.85 -3.56
CA ASP A 110 3.32 9.90 -4.89
C ASP A 110 3.90 8.76 -5.74
N LYS A 111 3.04 7.99 -6.40
CA LYS A 111 3.43 6.87 -7.25
C LYS A 111 4.46 7.29 -8.30
N THR A 112 5.62 6.63 -8.30
CA THR A 112 6.74 6.97 -9.19
C THR A 112 6.62 6.32 -10.57
N HIS A 113 6.05 5.10 -10.64
CA HIS A 113 5.86 4.37 -11.89
C HIS A 113 4.38 4.26 -12.23
N LEU A 114 3.93 5.10 -13.15
CA LEU A 114 2.54 5.10 -13.61
C LEU A 114 2.30 3.95 -14.59
N PHE A 115 1.10 3.33 -14.52
CA PHE A 115 0.75 2.17 -15.33
C PHE A 115 0.30 2.58 -16.74
N SER A 116 1.27 2.83 -17.63
CA SER A 116 1.05 3.24 -19.01
C SER A 116 0.15 2.30 -19.84
N PRO A 117 0.09 0.95 -19.60
CA PRO A 117 -0.82 0.11 -20.36
C PRO A 117 -2.31 0.44 -20.22
N MET A 118 -2.69 1.19 -19.16
CA MET A 118 -4.05 1.74 -18.99
C MET A 118 -4.13 3.25 -19.17
N GLY A 119 -3.01 3.90 -19.54
CA GLY A 119 -2.93 5.34 -19.75
C GLY A 119 -2.94 6.14 -18.45
N GLU A 120 -2.42 5.58 -17.34
CA GLU A 120 -2.34 6.31 -16.06
C GLU A 120 -1.49 7.57 -16.19
N ASP A 121 -0.45 7.54 -17.03
CA ASP A 121 0.47 8.64 -17.32
C ASP A 121 -0.16 9.82 -18.12
N ASP A 122 -1.32 9.63 -18.71
CA ASP A 122 -2.08 10.72 -19.34
C ASP A 122 -2.86 11.55 -18.30
N TYR A 123 -3.12 10.99 -17.10
CA TYR A 123 -4.01 11.55 -16.09
C TYR A 123 -3.31 11.95 -14.81
N PHE A 124 -2.25 11.24 -14.44
CA PHE A 124 -1.50 11.46 -13.20
C PHE A 124 -0.10 11.96 -13.45
N ALA A 125 0.39 12.83 -12.56
CA ALA A 125 1.78 13.21 -12.50
C ALA A 125 2.59 12.17 -11.69
N LYS A 126 3.88 11.99 -12.09
CA LYS A 126 4.80 11.08 -11.41
C LYS A 126 5.32 11.64 -10.10
N GLY A 127 5.50 10.78 -9.11
CA GLY A 127 6.30 11.06 -7.93
C GLY A 127 7.80 11.10 -8.23
N HIS A 128 8.57 11.73 -7.32
CA HIS A 128 10.00 11.99 -7.53
C HIS A 128 10.89 11.56 -6.37
N HIS A 129 10.37 10.79 -5.40
CA HIS A 129 11.13 10.36 -4.23
C HIS A 129 10.72 8.96 -3.78
N ILE A 130 11.63 8.28 -3.10
CA ILE A 130 11.33 7.06 -2.34
C ILE A 130 10.77 7.47 -0.98
N CYS A 131 9.87 6.65 -0.42
CA CYS A 131 9.23 6.95 0.86
C CYS A 131 9.60 5.91 1.91
N ARG A 132 10.37 6.35 2.91
CA ARG A 132 10.69 5.62 4.14
C ARG A 132 10.28 6.47 5.32
N PHE A 133 9.83 5.81 6.38
CA PHE A 133 9.41 6.47 7.62
C PHE A 133 9.53 5.50 8.81
N GLN A 134 9.36 6.01 10.01
CA GLN A 134 9.30 5.22 11.23
C GLN A 134 7.84 4.98 11.62
N MET A 135 7.51 3.74 12.02
CA MET A 135 6.21 3.39 12.59
C MET A 135 6.42 2.43 13.76
N ASP A 136 5.98 2.83 14.95
CA ASP A 136 6.13 2.05 16.20
C ASP A 136 7.59 1.57 16.43
N GLY A 137 8.59 2.38 16.06
CA GLY A 137 10.03 2.09 16.22
C GLY A 137 10.64 1.22 15.12
N HIS A 138 9.88 0.87 14.07
CA HIS A 138 10.37 0.09 12.93
C HIS A 138 10.60 0.94 11.70
N ASP A 139 11.64 0.59 10.92
CA ASP A 139 11.89 1.18 9.60
C ASP A 139 10.94 0.57 8.57
N VAL A 140 10.07 1.40 8.01
CA VAL A 140 9.05 0.97 7.07
C VAL A 140 9.08 1.79 5.78
N GLY A 141 8.56 1.21 4.69
CA GLY A 141 8.42 1.88 3.41
C GLY A 141 7.07 1.63 2.78
N ILE A 142 6.76 2.39 1.72
CA ILE A 142 5.51 2.23 0.98
C ILE A 142 5.75 2.31 -0.52
N LEU A 143 5.05 1.45 -1.26
CA LEU A 143 4.95 1.43 -2.73
C LEU A 143 3.50 1.41 -3.16
N ILE A 144 3.24 1.87 -4.39
CA ILE A 144 1.92 1.81 -5.00
C ILE A 144 1.95 0.91 -6.24
N CYS A 145 1.29 -0.24 -6.15
CA CYS A 145 0.89 -1.12 -7.26
C CYS A 145 2.02 -1.43 -8.26
N TYR A 146 2.05 -0.72 -9.39
CA TYR A 146 3.00 -0.95 -10.48
C TYR A 146 4.46 -0.80 -10.07
N ASP A 147 4.74 0.01 -9.04
CA ASP A 147 6.09 0.21 -8.48
C ASP A 147 6.78 -1.11 -8.11
N ILE A 148 6.02 -2.14 -7.68
CA ILE A 148 6.57 -3.45 -7.29
C ILE A 148 7.31 -4.16 -8.42
N ARG A 149 7.05 -3.79 -9.69
CA ARG A 149 7.72 -4.39 -10.85
C ARG A 149 9.16 -3.89 -11.04
N PHE A 150 9.51 -2.83 -10.35
CA PHE A 150 10.83 -2.19 -10.44
C PHE A 150 11.66 -2.56 -9.21
N PRO A 151 12.49 -3.63 -9.30
CA PRO A 151 13.31 -4.08 -8.18
C PRO A 151 14.31 -3.01 -7.74
N GLU A 152 14.74 -2.13 -8.66
CA GLU A 152 15.64 -1.02 -8.39
C GLU A 152 15.05 -0.06 -7.34
N LEU A 153 13.76 0.29 -7.46
CA LEU A 153 13.08 1.17 -6.51
C LEU A 153 13.01 0.52 -5.12
N THR A 154 12.59 -0.75 -5.07
CA THR A 154 12.52 -1.49 -3.80
C THR A 154 13.91 -1.62 -3.18
N ARG A 155 14.92 -1.98 -3.97
CA ARG A 155 16.30 -2.13 -3.48
C ARG A 155 16.87 -0.80 -2.97
N ALA A 156 16.67 0.29 -3.67
CA ALA A 156 17.10 1.61 -3.24
C ALA A 156 16.44 2.03 -1.91
N MET A 157 15.18 1.66 -1.71
CA MET A 157 14.45 1.90 -0.48
C MET A 157 14.97 1.05 0.69
N THR A 158 15.34 -0.21 0.43
CA THR A 158 15.67 -1.18 1.49
C THR A 158 17.11 -1.10 2.00
N VAL A 159 18.01 -0.44 1.29
CA VAL A 159 19.37 -0.21 1.78
C VAL A 159 19.42 1.12 2.54
N PRO A 160 19.74 1.15 3.84
CA PRO A 160 20.49 0.19 4.66
C PRO A 160 19.67 -0.76 5.55
N GLY A 161 18.41 -0.99 5.33
CA GLY A 161 17.69 -2.00 6.11
C GLY A 161 16.25 -1.59 6.43
N LEU A 162 15.31 -1.94 5.56
CA LEU A 162 13.88 -1.82 5.80
C LEU A 162 13.37 -3.08 6.47
N GLU A 163 12.49 -2.99 7.46
CA GLU A 163 11.92 -4.14 8.15
C GLU A 163 10.58 -4.57 7.55
N LEU A 164 9.80 -3.60 7.05
CA LEU A 164 8.48 -3.83 6.48
C LEU A 164 8.24 -2.92 5.27
N LEU A 165 7.70 -3.49 4.22
CA LEU A 165 7.23 -2.78 3.04
C LEU A 165 5.71 -2.88 2.96
N PHE A 166 5.03 -1.75 2.94
CA PHE A 166 3.62 -1.67 2.58
C PHE A 166 3.47 -1.51 1.06
N MET A 167 2.56 -2.27 0.49
CA MET A 167 2.18 -2.16 -0.90
C MET A 167 0.66 -2.02 -1.00
N VAL A 168 0.21 -0.92 -1.55
CA VAL A 168 -1.22 -0.68 -1.80
C VAL A 168 -1.51 -0.78 -3.28
N SER A 169 -2.58 -1.49 -3.69
CA SER A 169 -2.80 -1.76 -5.10
C SER A 169 -4.28 -1.89 -5.50
N GLN A 170 -4.54 -1.67 -6.80
CA GLN A 170 -5.73 -2.12 -7.52
C GLN A 170 -5.28 -3.02 -8.69
N TRP A 171 -4.92 -4.26 -8.36
CA TRP A 171 -4.34 -5.21 -9.30
C TRP A 171 -5.40 -6.09 -9.94
N PRO A 172 -5.51 -6.12 -11.27
CA PRO A 172 -6.49 -6.93 -11.97
C PRO A 172 -6.30 -8.44 -11.76
N ASP A 173 -7.40 -9.18 -11.78
CA ASP A 173 -7.45 -10.62 -11.58
C ASP A 173 -6.55 -11.41 -12.54
N VAL A 174 -6.54 -11.05 -13.81
CA VAL A 174 -5.71 -11.67 -14.86
C VAL A 174 -4.20 -11.61 -14.57
N ARG A 175 -3.77 -10.76 -13.65
CA ARG A 175 -2.36 -10.59 -13.26
C ARG A 175 -2.06 -11.00 -11.81
N VAL A 176 -2.99 -11.62 -11.11
CA VAL A 176 -2.79 -12.13 -9.74
C VAL A 176 -1.58 -13.07 -9.64
N PRO A 177 -1.29 -13.96 -10.61
CA PRO A 177 -0.06 -14.76 -10.57
C PRO A 177 1.21 -13.91 -10.48
N HIS A 178 1.26 -12.76 -11.18
CA HIS A 178 2.40 -11.84 -11.09
C HIS A 178 2.46 -11.15 -9.71
N LEU A 179 1.30 -10.75 -9.16
CA LEU A 179 1.22 -10.12 -7.84
C LEU A 179 1.85 -11.02 -6.78
N ARG A 180 1.42 -12.28 -6.72
CA ARG A 180 1.92 -13.28 -5.77
C ARG A 180 3.44 -13.49 -5.87
N VAL A 181 3.94 -13.69 -7.09
CA VAL A 181 5.39 -13.92 -7.31
C VAL A 181 6.21 -12.69 -6.96
N LEU A 182 5.76 -11.49 -7.38
CA LEU A 182 6.53 -10.26 -7.17
C LEU A 182 6.57 -9.86 -5.68
N THR A 183 5.47 -9.99 -4.96
CA THR A 183 5.43 -9.68 -3.52
C THR A 183 6.34 -10.61 -2.73
N GLN A 184 6.32 -11.93 -3.00
CA GLN A 184 7.24 -12.88 -2.38
C GLN A 184 8.70 -12.61 -2.74
N ALA A 185 8.99 -12.34 -4.02
CA ALA A 185 10.34 -12.02 -4.45
C ALA A 185 10.90 -10.79 -3.72
N ARG A 186 10.11 -9.71 -3.60
CA ARG A 186 10.55 -8.50 -2.88
C ARG A 186 10.79 -8.75 -1.40
N ALA A 187 9.97 -9.57 -0.73
CA ALA A 187 10.18 -9.95 0.65
C ALA A 187 11.49 -10.75 0.82
N ILE A 188 11.71 -11.78 0.00
CA ILE A 188 12.87 -12.66 0.07
C ILE A 188 14.17 -11.90 -0.23
N GLU A 189 14.24 -11.25 -1.39
CA GLU A 189 15.47 -10.60 -1.88
C GLU A 189 15.92 -9.40 -1.05
N ASN A 190 15.01 -8.82 -0.23
CA ASN A 190 15.29 -7.71 0.65
C ASN A 190 15.20 -8.08 2.13
N GLN A 191 14.96 -9.36 2.45
CA GLN A 191 14.89 -9.87 3.83
C GLN A 191 14.03 -8.98 4.74
N MET A 192 12.79 -8.71 4.30
CA MET A 192 11.85 -7.85 5.01
C MET A 192 10.43 -8.42 4.94
N TYR A 193 9.57 -8.03 5.86
CA TYR A 193 8.15 -8.28 5.72
C TYR A 193 7.56 -7.47 4.56
N LEU A 194 6.52 -8.00 3.94
CA LEU A 194 5.74 -7.28 2.94
C LEU A 194 4.25 -7.47 3.23
N ALA A 195 3.52 -6.37 3.37
CA ALA A 195 2.07 -6.37 3.48
C ALA A 195 1.47 -5.72 2.22
N CYS A 196 0.77 -6.52 1.43
CA CYS A 196 0.09 -6.12 0.20
C CYS A 196 -1.41 -6.00 0.46
N CYS A 197 -1.96 -4.80 0.31
CA CYS A 197 -3.39 -4.55 0.35
C CYS A 197 -3.89 -4.27 -1.07
N ASN A 198 -4.66 -5.21 -1.64
CA ASN A 198 -5.21 -5.11 -2.98
C ASN A 198 -6.73 -4.92 -2.94
N ALA A 199 -7.26 -4.16 -3.91
CA ALA A 199 -8.70 -4.07 -4.12
C ALA A 199 -9.27 -5.38 -4.68
N CYS A 200 -10.56 -5.56 -4.51
CA CYS A 200 -11.34 -6.67 -5.08
C CYS A 200 -12.58 -6.16 -5.81
N GLY A 201 -13.36 -7.09 -6.37
CA GLY A 201 -14.62 -6.77 -7.04
C GLY A 201 -14.41 -6.13 -8.41
N ARG A 202 -15.48 -5.52 -8.95
CA ARG A 202 -15.49 -4.98 -10.31
C ARG A 202 -15.70 -3.47 -10.32
N ALA A 203 -14.82 -2.76 -11.02
CA ALA A 203 -14.97 -1.33 -11.27
C ALA A 203 -14.89 -1.07 -12.78
N GLY A 204 -15.99 -0.60 -13.37
CA GLY A 204 -16.10 -0.50 -14.82
C GLY A 204 -15.98 -1.88 -15.48
N GLU A 205 -15.09 -2.01 -16.46
CA GLU A 205 -14.82 -3.27 -17.16
C GLU A 205 -13.78 -4.16 -16.47
N THR A 206 -13.04 -3.61 -15.48
CA THR A 206 -11.94 -4.31 -14.84
C THR A 206 -12.40 -5.08 -13.61
N GLN A 207 -12.06 -6.38 -13.57
CA GLN A 207 -12.17 -7.21 -12.37
C GLN A 207 -10.85 -7.12 -11.59
N TYR A 208 -10.94 -6.75 -10.31
CA TYR A 208 -9.78 -6.71 -9.40
C TYR A 208 -9.69 -8.00 -8.60
N GLY A 209 -8.47 -8.50 -8.45
CA GLY A 209 -8.25 -9.89 -8.09
C GLY A 209 -8.21 -10.18 -6.60
N GLY A 210 -8.35 -9.19 -5.70
CA GLY A 210 -8.13 -9.42 -4.28
C GLY A 210 -6.73 -9.95 -4.02
N ASN A 211 -6.59 -11.05 -3.28
CA ASN A 211 -5.32 -11.66 -2.96
C ASN A 211 -4.38 -10.74 -2.16
N SER A 212 -4.94 -9.91 -1.29
CA SER A 212 -4.16 -9.19 -0.27
C SER A 212 -3.36 -10.19 0.56
N SER A 213 -2.14 -9.87 0.92
CA SER A 213 -1.26 -10.82 1.58
C SER A 213 -0.29 -10.16 2.56
N VAL A 214 0.11 -10.93 3.57
CA VAL A 214 1.24 -10.60 4.45
C VAL A 214 2.29 -11.70 4.29
N ILE A 215 3.53 -11.33 4.01
CA ILE A 215 4.62 -12.23 3.65
C ILE A 215 5.80 -11.94 4.57
N ASP A 216 6.43 -12.99 5.09
CA ASP A 216 7.60 -12.87 5.96
C ASP A 216 8.91 -12.74 5.14
N PRO A 217 10.04 -12.39 5.79
CA PRO A 217 11.33 -12.25 5.10
C PRO A 217 11.88 -13.55 4.47
N TRP A 218 11.30 -14.71 4.82
CA TRP A 218 11.66 -16.01 4.24
C TRP A 218 10.81 -16.36 3.02
N GLY A 219 9.79 -15.53 2.71
CA GLY A 219 8.85 -15.72 1.62
C GLY A 219 7.64 -16.58 1.99
N ASN A 220 7.45 -16.93 3.26
CA ASN A 220 6.23 -17.61 3.70
C ASN A 220 5.06 -16.63 3.68
N VAL A 221 3.95 -17.06 3.11
CA VAL A 221 2.69 -16.31 3.11
C VAL A 221 1.99 -16.56 4.44
N LEU A 222 2.02 -15.57 5.33
CA LEU A 222 1.42 -15.64 6.68
C LEU A 222 -0.10 -15.52 6.62
N ALA A 223 -0.60 -14.68 5.71
CA ALA A 223 -2.02 -14.54 5.43
C ALA A 223 -2.24 -14.21 3.95
N LEU A 224 -3.31 -14.75 3.39
CA LEU A 224 -3.71 -14.55 1.99
C LEU A 224 -5.22 -14.42 1.90
N GLY A 225 -5.70 -13.33 1.31
CA GLY A 225 -7.10 -13.14 0.99
C GLY A 225 -7.53 -13.90 -0.26
N GLY A 226 -8.83 -14.14 -0.38
CA GLY A 226 -9.48 -14.65 -1.59
C GLY A 226 -9.74 -13.54 -2.62
N GLU A 227 -10.83 -13.67 -3.34
CA GLU A 227 -11.22 -12.74 -4.42
C GLU A 227 -12.28 -11.71 -3.97
N ASN A 228 -12.86 -11.89 -2.78
CA ASN A 228 -13.96 -11.08 -2.28
C ASN A 228 -13.51 -10.05 -1.25
N GLN A 229 -14.44 -9.16 -0.87
CA GLN A 229 -14.19 -8.16 0.19
C GLN A 229 -14.00 -8.84 1.54
N GLU A 230 -12.86 -8.63 2.15
CA GLU A 230 -12.49 -9.19 3.44
C GLU A 230 -11.39 -8.41 4.14
N ILE A 231 -11.11 -8.76 5.38
CA ILE A 231 -9.99 -8.23 6.17
C ILE A 231 -8.97 -9.36 6.34
N VAL A 232 -7.76 -9.15 5.82
CA VAL A 232 -6.66 -10.13 5.86
C VAL A 232 -5.69 -9.71 6.95
N THR A 233 -5.55 -10.51 8.00
CA THR A 233 -4.76 -10.14 9.18
C THR A 233 -3.66 -11.16 9.46
N ALA A 234 -2.47 -10.67 9.82
CA ALA A 234 -1.34 -11.48 10.27
C ALA A 234 -0.52 -10.77 11.34
N ASP A 235 0.18 -11.56 12.16
CA ASP A 235 1.19 -11.07 13.10
C ASP A 235 2.59 -11.18 12.50
N CYS A 236 3.38 -10.10 12.57
CA CYS A 236 4.77 -10.01 12.12
C CYS A 236 5.71 -9.96 13.33
N ASP A 237 6.62 -10.94 13.43
CA ASP A 237 7.68 -10.99 14.43
C ASP A 237 9.01 -10.52 13.81
N PHE A 238 9.39 -9.28 14.03
CA PHE A 238 10.60 -8.70 13.44
C PHE A 238 11.91 -9.34 13.90
N SER A 239 11.90 -10.14 14.97
CA SER A 239 13.07 -10.94 15.37
C SER A 239 13.46 -11.96 14.28
N VAL A 240 12.52 -12.36 13.44
CA VAL A 240 12.77 -13.23 12.26
C VAL A 240 13.66 -12.54 11.24
N THR A 241 13.41 -11.25 10.98
CA THR A 241 14.23 -10.44 10.06
C THR A 241 15.69 -10.38 10.51
N GLU A 242 15.90 -10.12 11.79
CA GLU A 242 17.24 -10.05 12.38
C GLU A 242 17.99 -11.39 12.24
N LYS A 243 17.34 -12.50 12.59
CA LYS A 243 17.93 -13.86 12.47
C LYS A 243 18.32 -14.22 11.03
N ILE A 244 17.47 -13.86 10.06
CA ILE A 244 17.73 -14.11 8.65
C ILE A 244 18.93 -13.30 8.17
N ARG A 245 18.99 -12.00 8.51
CA ARG A 245 20.11 -11.11 8.15
C ARG A 245 21.44 -11.53 8.78
N GLN A 246 21.40 -12.11 9.99
CA GLN A 246 22.59 -12.70 10.63
C GLN A 246 23.07 -13.98 9.96
N SER A 247 22.18 -14.74 9.31
CA SER A 247 22.52 -16.00 8.63
C SER A 247 22.87 -15.82 7.15
N MET A 248 22.37 -14.80 6.50
CA MET A 248 22.54 -14.52 5.07
C MET A 248 22.79 -13.03 4.83
N HIS A 249 24.01 -12.68 4.48
CA HIS A 249 24.52 -11.31 4.47
C HIS A 249 24.33 -10.59 3.13
N ILE A 250 23.15 -10.70 2.49
CA ILE A 250 22.92 -10.20 1.13
C ILE A 250 23.22 -8.70 0.94
N PHE A 251 23.07 -7.88 1.99
CA PHE A 251 23.32 -6.44 1.87
C PHE A 251 24.82 -6.11 1.82
N SER A 252 25.65 -6.80 2.63
CA SER A 252 27.11 -6.65 2.60
C SER A 252 27.76 -7.34 1.39
N ASP A 253 27.12 -8.37 0.84
CA ASP A 253 27.63 -9.12 -0.31
C ASP A 253 27.30 -8.43 -1.65
N ARG A 254 26.58 -7.32 -1.63
CA ARG A 254 26.34 -6.50 -2.82
C ARG A 254 27.63 -5.99 -3.43
N ARG A 255 27.61 -5.86 -4.74
CA ARG A 255 28.75 -5.36 -5.55
C ARG A 255 28.40 -3.99 -6.19
N PRO A 256 28.29 -2.91 -5.36
CA PRO A 256 27.97 -1.57 -5.88
C PRO A 256 29.02 -1.00 -6.81
N ASP A 257 30.18 -1.67 -6.90
CA ASP A 257 31.23 -1.42 -7.89
C ASP A 257 30.88 -1.92 -9.29
N ILE A 258 29.85 -2.79 -9.42
CA ILE A 258 29.38 -3.35 -10.70
C ILE A 258 28.01 -2.78 -11.10
N TYR A 259 27.12 -2.46 -10.12
CA TYR A 259 25.76 -1.99 -10.36
C TYR A 259 25.29 -0.99 -9.29
#